data_4671d4395b737d2a3a7d9bd9a9f4ed46
#
_entry.id   4671d4395b737d2a3a7d9bd9a9f4ed46
#
_cell.length_a   1.000
_cell.length_b   1.000
_cell.length_c   1.000
_cell.angle_alpha   90.00
_cell.angle_beta   90.00
_cell.angle_gamma   90.00
#
_symmetry.space_group_name_H-M   'P 1'
#
loop_
_entity.id
_entity.type
_entity.pdbx_description
1 polymer ?
#
loop_
_entity_poly.entity_id
_entity_poly.type
_entity_poly.pdbx_seq_one_letter_code
_entity_poly.pdbx_strand_id
1 'polypeptide(L)'
;MDEANKPVVWLGNSLDELRKFPSEVRDEMGYALYQAQINKKHPNAKPLKGFKGAGVLEIVENFDGDTYRTVYAVKLAGVVYVLHAFQKKSKKGIATPPKDIELIKKRLKLATQTHKANQK
;
A
#
# COMPACT_ATOMS: atom_id res chain seq x y z
N MET A 1 15.09 -21.14 11.70
CA MET A 1 14.39 -20.99 10.82
C MET A 1 13.86 -19.81 10.68
N ASP A 2 13.70 -19.33 9.79
CA ASP A 2 13.24 -18.14 9.68
C ASP A 2 11.88 -18.12 9.58
N GLU A 3 11.26 -17.13 9.98
CA GLU A 3 9.99 -17.00 9.81
C GLU A 3 9.62 -16.77 8.49
N ALA A 4 8.62 -17.26 8.01
CA ALA A 4 8.13 -17.01 6.70
C ALA A 4 7.73 -15.59 6.61
N ASN A 5 7.95 -14.97 5.49
CA ASN A 5 7.49 -13.63 5.27
C ASN A 5 5.99 -13.66 5.15
N LYS A 6 5.33 -12.62 5.57
CA LYS A 6 3.89 -12.54 5.41
C LYS A 6 3.58 -12.47 3.93
N PRO A 7 2.51 -13.10 3.48
CA PRO A 7 2.12 -12.97 2.08
C PRO A 7 1.59 -11.59 1.79
N VAL A 8 1.68 -11.19 0.53
CA VAL A 8 1.13 -9.93 0.06
C VAL A 8 -0.10 -10.26 -0.77
N VAL A 9 -1.22 -9.64 -0.45
CA VAL A 9 -2.44 -9.85 -1.22
C VAL A 9 -2.78 -8.52 -1.88
N TRP A 10 -3.00 -8.55 -3.19
CA TRP A 10 -3.24 -7.35 -3.98
C TRP A 10 -4.72 -7.17 -4.25
N LEU A 11 -5.29 -6.05 -3.83
CA LEU A 11 -6.70 -5.79 -4.03
C LEU A 11 -6.93 -5.11 -5.37
N GLY A 12 -7.96 -5.51 -6.07
CA GLY A 12 -8.33 -4.90 -7.34
C GLY A 12 -7.17 -4.88 -8.32
N ASN A 13 -6.93 -3.76 -8.95
CA ASN A 13 -5.89 -3.65 -9.94
C ASN A 13 -4.57 -3.09 -9.37
N SER A 14 -4.39 -3.17 -8.06
CA SER A 14 -3.23 -2.53 -7.44
C SER A 14 -1.90 -3.06 -7.97
N LEU A 15 -1.79 -4.35 -8.25
CA LEU A 15 -0.54 -4.90 -8.76
C LEU A 15 -0.29 -4.43 -10.19
N ASP A 16 -1.33 -4.44 -11.02
CA ASP A 16 -1.16 -4.01 -12.39
C ASP A 16 -0.75 -2.55 -12.44
N GLU A 17 -1.29 -1.73 -11.56
CA GLU A 17 -0.91 -0.32 -11.53
C GLU A 17 0.52 -0.14 -11.06
N LEU A 18 0.94 -0.89 -10.06
CA LEU A 18 2.30 -0.77 -9.57
C LEU A 18 3.28 -1.21 -10.65
N ARG A 19 2.93 -2.21 -11.44
CA ARG A 19 3.80 -2.68 -12.49
C ARG A 19 4.04 -1.65 -13.59
N LYS A 20 3.21 -0.63 -13.69
CA LYS A 20 3.38 0.42 -14.69
C LYS A 20 4.34 1.50 -14.23
N PHE A 21 4.76 1.49 -12.99
CA PHE A 21 5.66 2.51 -12.47
C PHE A 21 7.07 2.34 -13.07
N PRO A 22 7.87 3.39 -13.13
CA PRO A 22 9.25 3.27 -13.59
C PRO A 22 10.00 2.24 -12.75
N SER A 23 10.99 1.57 -13.32
CA SER A 23 11.67 0.50 -12.63
C SER A 23 12.26 0.91 -11.30
N GLU A 24 12.83 2.09 -11.19
CA GLU A 24 13.38 2.53 -9.92
C GLU A 24 12.30 2.67 -8.86
N VAL A 25 11.13 3.15 -9.24
CA VAL A 25 10.02 3.30 -8.32
C VAL A 25 9.48 1.94 -7.94
N ARG A 26 9.35 1.03 -8.93
CA ARG A 26 8.87 -0.31 -8.63
C ARG A 26 9.79 -1.02 -7.65
N ASP A 27 11.09 -0.88 -7.83
CA ASP A 27 12.05 -1.53 -6.96
C ASP A 27 11.92 -1.01 -5.53
N GLU A 28 11.75 0.29 -5.39
CA GLU A 28 11.63 0.87 -4.07
C GLU A 28 10.31 0.48 -3.41
N MET A 29 9.23 0.43 -4.19
CA MET A 29 7.95 0.00 -3.65
C MET A 29 8.02 -1.47 -3.22
N GLY A 30 8.68 -2.29 -4.03
CA GLY A 30 8.85 -3.70 -3.68
C GLY A 30 9.65 -3.88 -2.40
N TYR A 31 10.69 -3.08 -2.23
CA TYR A 31 11.49 -3.16 -1.03
C TYR A 31 10.66 -2.72 0.18
N ALA A 32 9.86 -1.67 0.03
CA ALA A 32 9.03 -1.19 1.11
C ALA A 32 7.99 -2.24 1.53
N LEU A 33 7.40 -2.93 0.55
CA LEU A 33 6.44 -3.96 0.86
C LEU A 33 7.14 -5.17 1.50
N TYR A 34 8.37 -5.48 1.07
CA TYR A 34 9.11 -6.55 1.69
C TYR A 34 9.36 -6.21 3.17
N GLN A 35 9.69 -4.98 3.47
CA GLN A 35 9.89 -4.60 4.85
C GLN A 35 8.60 -4.79 5.66
N ALA A 36 7.46 -4.49 5.08
CA ALA A 36 6.20 -4.75 5.76
C ALA A 36 6.01 -6.25 6.01
N GLN A 37 6.44 -7.09 5.05
CA GLN A 37 6.31 -8.53 5.22
C GLN A 37 7.14 -9.07 6.37
N ILE A 38 8.20 -8.37 6.77
CA ILE A 38 9.01 -8.82 7.87
C ILE A 38 8.80 -7.93 9.11
N ASN A 39 7.63 -7.29 9.16
CA ASN A 39 7.24 -6.46 10.30
C ASN A 39 8.09 -5.22 10.51
N LYS A 40 8.63 -4.68 9.44
CA LYS A 40 9.39 -3.44 9.51
C LYS A 40 8.67 -2.38 8.69
N LYS A 41 9.10 -1.16 8.76
CA LYS A 41 8.50 -0.07 8.04
C LYS A 41 9.55 0.68 7.27
N HIS A 42 9.34 0.85 5.99
CA HIS A 42 10.27 1.59 5.13
C HIS A 42 10.26 3.07 5.55
N PRO A 43 11.38 3.76 5.48
CA PRO A 43 11.43 5.18 5.85
C PRO A 43 10.43 6.06 5.11
N ASN A 44 10.07 5.70 3.87
CA ASN A 44 9.12 6.51 3.13
C ASN A 44 7.68 6.09 3.34
N ALA A 45 7.41 5.15 4.24
CA ALA A 45 6.06 4.73 4.54
C ALA A 45 5.57 5.52 5.73
N LYS A 46 4.36 6.02 5.66
CA LYS A 46 3.78 6.78 6.76
C LYS A 46 2.29 6.53 6.84
N PRO A 47 1.69 6.73 7.99
CA PRO A 47 0.25 6.50 8.12
C PRO A 47 -0.52 7.37 7.15
N LEU A 48 -1.53 6.81 6.51
CA LEU A 48 -2.34 7.57 5.58
C LEU A 48 -3.37 8.37 6.38
N LYS A 49 -3.46 9.68 6.09
CA LYS A 49 -4.36 10.53 6.79
C LYS A 49 -5.78 10.08 6.56
N GLY A 50 -6.58 10.10 7.58
CA GLY A 50 -7.98 9.69 7.46
C GLY A 50 -8.22 8.24 7.84
N PHE A 51 -7.16 7.47 8.13
CA PHE A 51 -7.33 6.08 8.49
C PHE A 51 -6.72 5.82 9.86
N LYS A 52 -6.95 6.74 10.81
CA LYS A 52 -6.38 6.64 12.11
C LYS A 52 -6.69 5.33 12.77
N GLY A 53 -5.71 4.66 13.29
CA GLY A 53 -5.90 3.40 14.00
C GLY A 53 -6.14 2.19 13.12
N ALA A 54 -6.29 2.37 11.82
CA ALA A 54 -6.59 1.24 10.95
C ALA A 54 -5.37 0.53 10.42
N GLY A 55 -4.17 1.05 10.69
CA GLY A 55 -2.96 0.40 10.19
C GLY A 55 -2.75 0.52 8.70
N VAL A 56 -3.24 1.60 8.10
CA VAL A 56 -3.09 1.84 6.67
C VAL A 56 -1.95 2.82 6.46
N LEU A 57 -0.99 2.43 5.63
CA LEU A 57 0.19 3.23 5.39
C LEU A 57 0.31 3.56 3.90
N GLU A 58 1.00 4.62 3.58
CA GLU A 58 1.30 4.92 2.18
C GLU A 58 2.79 5.06 2.02
N ILE A 59 3.31 4.55 0.91
CA ILE A 59 4.70 4.72 0.53
C ILE A 59 4.68 5.77 -0.55
N VAL A 60 5.49 6.82 -0.40
CA VAL A 60 5.51 7.92 -1.36
C VAL A 60 6.90 8.00 -1.97
N GLU A 61 6.98 7.91 -3.30
CA GLU A 61 8.25 8.03 -4.00
C GLU A 61 8.14 9.11 -5.06
N ASN A 62 9.11 10.01 -5.11
CA ASN A 62 9.13 11.03 -6.14
C ASN A 62 10.15 10.63 -7.17
N PHE A 63 9.81 10.72 -8.43
CA PHE A 63 10.72 10.34 -9.49
C PHE A 63 10.42 11.17 -10.73
N ASP A 64 11.46 11.86 -11.21
CA ASP A 64 11.32 12.61 -12.46
C ASP A 64 10.12 13.56 -12.49
N GLY A 65 9.88 14.26 -11.40
CA GLY A 65 8.82 15.25 -11.33
C GLY A 65 7.44 14.72 -10.97
N ASP A 66 7.28 13.42 -10.91
CA ASP A 66 6.00 12.84 -10.55
C ASP A 66 6.07 12.17 -9.19
N THR A 67 4.93 11.95 -8.59
CA THR A 67 4.85 11.29 -7.30
C THR A 67 4.09 9.99 -7.46
N TYR A 68 4.64 8.92 -6.92
CA TYR A 68 4.03 7.60 -7.00
C TYR A 68 3.69 7.15 -5.59
N ARG A 69 2.51 6.57 -5.40
CA ARG A 69 2.08 6.15 -4.08
C ARG A 69 1.57 4.73 -4.09
N THR A 70 1.86 4.00 -3.04
CA THR A 70 1.31 2.65 -2.85
C THR A 70 0.75 2.62 -1.44
N VAL A 71 -0.51 2.20 -1.29
CA VAL A 71 -1.20 2.19 -0.02
C VAL A 71 -1.41 0.74 0.41
N TYR A 72 -1.07 0.41 1.64
CA TYR A 72 -1.18 -0.95 2.12
C TYR A 72 -1.62 -0.99 3.57
N ALA A 73 -2.17 -2.12 3.98
CA ALA A 73 -2.67 -2.30 5.33
C ALA A 73 -1.91 -3.42 6.02
N VAL A 74 -1.53 -3.24 7.27
CA VAL A 74 -0.73 -4.20 8.02
C VAL A 74 -1.38 -4.68 9.30
N LYS A 75 -2.59 -4.21 9.62
CA LYS A 75 -3.21 -4.65 10.84
C LYS A 75 -3.98 -5.94 10.77
N LEU A 76 -4.17 -6.50 9.60
CA LEU A 76 -4.85 -7.78 9.46
C LEU A 76 -3.78 -8.85 9.60
N ALA A 77 -3.79 -9.53 10.72
CA ALA A 77 -2.70 -10.39 11.15
C ALA A 77 -2.19 -11.35 10.11
N GLY A 78 -0.88 -11.36 9.92
CA GLY A 78 -0.25 -12.34 9.05
C GLY A 78 -0.28 -12.02 7.56
N VAL A 79 -0.84 -10.89 7.15
CA VAL A 79 -0.94 -10.59 5.73
C VAL A 79 -0.70 -9.10 5.49
N VAL A 80 -0.07 -8.76 4.38
CA VAL A 80 0.06 -7.37 3.96
C VAL A 80 -0.89 -7.20 2.79
N TYR A 81 -1.90 -6.34 2.93
CA TYR A 81 -2.87 -6.13 1.87
C TYR A 81 -2.54 -4.83 1.13
N VAL A 82 -2.26 -4.92 -0.17
CA VAL A 82 -2.01 -3.71 -0.96
C VAL A 82 -3.34 -3.23 -1.49
N LEU A 83 -3.74 -2.04 -1.10
CA LEU A 83 -5.04 -1.52 -1.42
C LEU A 83 -5.08 -0.70 -2.69
N HIS A 84 -4.03 0.01 -3.00
CA HIS A 84 -4.06 0.90 -4.16
C HIS A 84 -2.64 1.32 -4.54
N ALA A 85 -2.41 1.54 -5.80
CA ALA A 85 -1.14 2.08 -6.28
C ALA A 85 -1.48 3.06 -7.38
N PHE A 86 -0.93 4.27 -7.34
CA PHE A 86 -1.26 5.28 -8.33
C PHE A 86 -0.19 6.35 -8.47
N GLN A 87 -0.19 7.00 -9.60
CA GLN A 87 0.74 8.06 -9.88
C GLN A 87 -0.01 9.38 -9.78
N LYS A 88 0.55 10.36 -9.09
CA LYS A 88 -0.05 11.65 -9.02
C LYS A 88 0.84 12.60 -9.78
N LYS A 89 0.32 13.22 -10.87
CA LYS A 89 1.12 14.08 -11.64
C LYS A 89 1.35 15.35 -10.92
N SER A 90 2.54 15.56 -10.66
CA SER A 90 3.06 16.72 -10.21
C SER A 90 2.38 17.80 -9.75
N LYS A 91 1.80 18.03 -8.87
CA LYS A 91 1.33 19.19 -8.48
C LYS A 91 1.62 19.28 -7.14
N LYS A 92 1.57 20.31 -6.54
CA LYS A 92 1.86 20.48 -5.28
C LYS A 92 0.94 19.85 -4.45
N GLY A 93 -0.01 19.54 -4.50
CA GLY A 93 -0.87 19.06 -3.56
C GLY A 93 -0.45 17.82 -3.12
N ILE A 94 -0.13 17.61 -2.05
CA ILE A 94 0.34 16.47 -1.65
C ILE A 94 -0.66 15.55 -1.07
N ALA A 95 -1.85 15.90 -0.81
CA ALA A 95 -2.84 15.02 -0.20
C ALA A 95 -3.35 14.01 -1.23
N THR A 96 -3.72 12.84 -0.78
CA THR A 96 -4.32 11.83 -1.65
C THR A 96 -5.69 12.32 -2.08
N PRO A 97 -6.01 12.30 -3.36
CA PRO A 97 -7.30 12.80 -3.84
C PRO A 97 -8.48 12.03 -3.26
N PRO A 98 -9.62 12.71 -3.09
CA PRO A 98 -10.80 12.06 -2.50
C PRO A 98 -11.25 10.79 -3.18
N LYS A 99 -11.17 10.72 -4.53
CA LYS A 99 -11.63 9.51 -5.16
C LYS A 99 -10.70 8.35 -4.88
N ASP A 100 -9.43 8.60 -4.68
CA ASP A 100 -8.50 7.54 -4.33
C ASP A 100 -8.75 7.12 -2.88
N ILE A 101 -9.08 8.07 -2.01
CA ILE A 101 -9.41 7.75 -0.63
C ILE A 101 -10.65 6.86 -0.58
N GLU A 102 -11.67 7.15 -1.38
CA GLU A 102 -12.87 6.34 -1.36
C GLU A 102 -12.58 4.92 -1.86
N LEU A 103 -11.75 4.80 -2.88
CA LEU A 103 -11.38 3.48 -3.38
C LEU A 103 -10.61 2.71 -2.33
N ILE A 104 -9.70 3.37 -1.63
CA ILE A 104 -8.90 2.75 -0.58
C ILE A 104 -9.84 2.25 0.54
N LYS A 105 -10.84 3.07 0.93
CA LYS A 105 -11.76 2.66 1.96
C LYS A 105 -12.54 1.42 1.55
N LYS A 106 -13.00 1.39 0.29
CA LYS A 106 -13.77 0.27 -0.18
C LYS A 106 -12.90 -0.98 -0.18
N ARG A 107 -11.67 -0.88 -0.62
CA ARG A 107 -10.78 -2.04 -0.68
C ARG A 107 -10.35 -2.50 0.72
N LEU A 108 -10.21 -1.57 1.66
CA LEU A 108 -9.90 -1.95 3.02
C LEU A 108 -11.04 -2.76 3.62
N LYS A 109 -12.28 -2.34 3.34
CA LYS A 109 -13.43 -3.05 3.85
C LYS A 109 -13.47 -4.45 3.25
N LEU A 110 -13.19 -4.56 1.95
CA LEU A 110 -13.18 -5.86 1.29
C LEU A 110 -12.07 -6.75 1.87
N ALA A 111 -10.89 -6.18 2.08
CA ALA A 111 -9.78 -6.94 2.64
C ALA A 111 -10.12 -7.44 4.03
N THR A 112 -10.77 -6.61 4.83
CA THR A 112 -11.15 -6.97 6.18
C THR A 112 -12.16 -8.13 6.16
N GLN A 113 -13.14 -8.05 5.26
CA GLN A 113 -14.14 -9.10 5.16
C GLN A 113 -13.52 -10.41 4.70
N THR A 114 -12.64 -10.34 3.69
CA THR A 114 -12.00 -11.52 3.17
C THR A 114 -11.09 -12.14 4.24
N HIS A 115 -10.40 -11.31 4.97
CA HIS A 115 -9.48 -11.79 5.99
C HIS A 115 -10.25 -12.52 7.09
N LYS A 116 -11.40 -11.97 7.49
CA LYS A 116 -12.20 -12.63 8.49
C LYS A 116 -12.72 -13.96 8.00
N ALA A 117 -13.15 -14.04 6.77
CA ALA A 117 -13.66 -15.28 6.20
C ALA A 117 -12.58 -16.36 6.17
N ASN A 118 -11.33 -15.96 5.99
CA ASN A 118 -10.25 -16.94 5.93
C ASN A 118 -9.66 -17.30 7.28
N GLN A 119 -10.16 -16.70 8.33
CA GLN A 119 -9.62 -16.98 9.61
C GLN A 119 -10.33 -18.10 10.32
N LYS A 120 -11.25 -18.79 9.72
CA LYS A 120 -11.98 -19.80 10.37
C LYS A 120 -11.27 -20.96 10.73
#